data_04e2ae5ebcde25df5553793dca87e54d
#
_entry.id   04e2ae5ebcde25df5553793dca87e54d
#
_cell.length_a   1.000
_cell.length_b   1.000
_cell.length_c   1.000
_cell.angle_alpha   90.00
_cell.angle_beta   90.00
_cell.angle_gamma   90.00
#
_symmetry.space_group_name_H-M   'P 1'
#
loop_
_entity.id
_entity.type
_entity.pdbx_description
1 polymer ?
#
loop_
_entity_poly.entity_id
_entity_poly.type
_entity_poly.pdbx_seq_one_letter_code
_entity_poly.pdbx_strand_id
1 'polypeptide(L)'
;MMNLDQVRVIDPILTQLAQGYKNAEGVATFFGPAVSMNTRAGRTLVFGKEAFAAQNFLRAPGTNIQKIQNEFGTRSFSLRQEAISWEIAEEIAAEAKNGAAQIDLRQYAAKDAANRLMQSWEITVASAVTDSSAYETSCVFDLATRASGADKFNAATSDIEVLIDEAKEAVRAQIGTYPNKMVISPDAFNALKRNKRIRDFMQRGVLVNEATLANIFGLDEIRVARRLKLNQSTGSLENIYSNVAVLFYQPSGATDGFAPALDANYGNPAFGYTYTLAGYPIATPERFNIERRVFTGDILVERSFELVGMGENGKVGAGAIMTNCV
;
A
#
# COMPACT_ATOMS: atom_id res chain seq x y z
N MET A 1 24.62 -14.59 35.63
CA MET A 1 24.58 -13.55 36.67
C MET A 1 24.96 -12.25 36.02
N MET A 2 24.03 -11.36 35.86
CA MET A 2 24.30 -9.97 35.40
C MET A 2 25.04 -9.25 36.53
N ASN A 3 26.23 -8.72 36.24
CA ASN A 3 27.01 -7.95 37.20
C ASN A 3 26.28 -6.64 37.51
N LEU A 4 26.02 -6.38 38.77
CA LEU A 4 25.39 -5.14 39.28
C LEU A 4 26.15 -3.86 38.87
N ASP A 5 27.42 -3.97 38.52
CA ASP A 5 28.23 -2.83 38.06
C ASP A 5 27.93 -2.40 36.61
N GLN A 6 27.31 -3.25 35.80
CA GLN A 6 26.88 -2.90 34.43
C GLN A 6 25.54 -2.13 34.42
N VAL A 7 24.79 -2.17 35.50
CA VAL A 7 23.49 -1.48 35.64
C VAL A 7 23.64 -0.02 36.09
N ARG A 8 24.84 0.39 36.57
CA ARG A 8 25.05 1.66 37.29
C ARG A 8 25.76 2.76 36.51
N VAL A 9 26.13 2.55 35.25
CA VAL A 9 26.68 3.63 34.40
C VAL A 9 25.61 4.07 33.41
N ILE A 10 24.53 4.63 33.95
CA ILE A 10 23.65 5.45 33.12
C ILE A 10 24.24 6.86 33.18
N ASP A 11 24.99 7.23 32.13
CA ASP A 11 25.45 8.59 31.95
C ASP A 11 24.21 9.50 31.87
N PRO A 12 23.99 10.44 32.78
CA PRO A 12 22.81 11.29 32.79
C PRO A 12 22.67 12.17 31.52
N ILE A 13 23.74 12.33 30.77
CA ILE A 13 23.71 13.05 29.47
C ILE A 13 23.17 12.16 28.37
N LEU A 14 23.44 10.86 28.38
CA LEU A 14 22.94 9.87 27.42
C LEU A 14 21.45 9.54 27.63
N THR A 15 20.91 9.70 28.84
CA THR A 15 19.50 9.45 29.15
C THR A 15 18.54 10.52 28.64
N GLN A 16 19.03 11.70 28.26
CA GLN A 16 18.19 12.76 27.69
C GLN A 16 17.97 12.64 26.18
N LEU A 17 18.78 11.84 25.50
CA LEU A 17 18.71 11.58 24.06
C LEU A 17 18.48 10.10 23.81
N ALA A 18 17.22 9.66 23.78
CA ALA A 18 16.89 8.36 23.25
C ALA A 18 17.12 8.39 21.73
N GLN A 19 18.25 7.84 21.27
CA GLN A 19 18.50 7.65 19.86
C GLN A 19 17.77 6.38 19.39
N GLY A 20 16.92 6.52 18.39
CA GLY A 20 16.17 5.42 17.82
C GLY A 20 16.09 5.54 16.30
N TYR A 21 15.72 4.45 15.66
CA TYR A 21 15.41 4.42 14.24
C TYR A 21 13.96 4.81 14.01
N LYS A 22 13.71 5.75 13.08
CA LYS A 22 12.37 6.10 12.62
C LYS A 22 12.16 5.60 11.21
N ASN A 23 11.19 4.73 11.01
CA ASN A 23 10.81 4.32 9.67
C ASN A 23 9.87 5.37 9.03
N ALA A 24 9.87 5.44 7.71
CA ALA A 24 8.96 6.28 6.95
C ALA A 24 7.52 5.77 7.04
N GLU A 25 6.57 6.62 6.70
CA GLU A 25 5.17 6.22 6.57
C GLU A 25 5.01 5.19 5.45
N GLY A 26 4.11 4.23 5.65
CA GLY A 26 3.81 3.20 4.67
C GLY A 26 2.84 3.70 3.59
N VAL A 27 2.84 3.03 2.45
CA VAL A 27 1.94 3.31 1.33
C VAL A 27 0.85 2.24 1.15
N ALA A 28 0.80 1.22 2.01
CA ALA A 28 -0.15 0.12 1.91
C ALA A 28 -1.62 0.59 1.88
N THR A 29 -1.97 1.56 2.72
CA THR A 29 -3.32 2.15 2.77
C THR A 29 -3.67 2.98 1.53
N PHE A 30 -2.66 3.38 0.77
CA PHE A 30 -2.86 4.14 -0.46
C PHE A 30 -3.29 3.25 -1.63
N PHE A 31 -2.84 1.99 -1.65
CA PHE A 31 -3.23 1.00 -2.65
C PHE A 31 -4.67 0.50 -2.47
N GLY A 32 -5.11 0.38 -1.22
CA GLY A 32 -6.45 -0.13 -0.91
C GLY A 32 -7.04 0.55 0.31
N PRO A 33 -8.10 1.37 0.14
CA PRO A 33 -8.81 1.94 1.27
C PRO A 33 -9.39 0.84 2.15
N ALA A 34 -9.49 1.12 3.45
CA ALA A 34 -10.06 0.20 4.40
C ALA A 34 -11.57 0.11 4.24
N VAL A 35 -12.08 -1.12 4.14
CA VAL A 35 -13.51 -1.43 4.12
C VAL A 35 -13.83 -2.27 5.35
N SER A 36 -14.71 -1.77 6.20
CA SER A 36 -15.13 -2.48 7.41
C SER A 36 -16.16 -3.56 7.08
N MET A 37 -15.86 -4.79 7.50
CA MET A 37 -16.72 -5.95 7.28
C MET A 37 -17.23 -6.50 8.61
N ASN A 38 -18.47 -7.00 8.61
CA ASN A 38 -19.08 -7.60 9.80
C ASN A 38 -18.77 -9.12 9.93
N THR A 39 -18.17 -9.71 8.89
CA THR A 39 -17.87 -11.15 8.82
C THR A 39 -16.42 -11.38 8.47
N ARG A 40 -15.82 -12.45 9.01
CA ARG A 40 -14.42 -12.83 8.73
C ARG A 40 -14.18 -13.38 7.33
N ALA A 41 -15.23 -13.85 6.68
CA ALA A 41 -15.18 -14.33 5.32
C ALA A 41 -16.50 -13.98 4.61
N GLY A 42 -16.42 -13.76 3.31
CA GLY A 42 -17.58 -13.40 2.51
C GLY A 42 -17.28 -13.48 1.02
N ARG A 43 -18.25 -13.03 0.24
CA ARG A 43 -18.10 -12.92 -1.21
C ARG A 43 -18.42 -11.51 -1.64
N THR A 44 -17.62 -10.96 -2.53
CA THR A 44 -17.84 -9.70 -3.21
C THR A 44 -18.36 -9.98 -4.61
N LEU A 45 -19.24 -9.13 -5.10
CA LEU A 45 -19.72 -9.19 -6.47
C LEU A 45 -18.69 -8.52 -7.39
N VAL A 46 -18.46 -9.14 -8.54
CA VAL A 46 -17.61 -8.60 -9.61
C VAL A 46 -18.46 -8.47 -10.85
N PHE A 47 -18.49 -7.26 -11.43
CA PHE A 47 -19.20 -6.98 -12.67
C PHE A 47 -18.27 -7.19 -13.86
N GLY A 48 -18.78 -7.80 -14.91
CA GLY A 48 -18.03 -8.03 -16.15
C GLY A 48 -17.99 -6.79 -17.06
N LYS A 49 -17.29 -6.94 -18.19
CA LYS A 49 -17.18 -5.90 -19.24
C LYS A 49 -18.44 -5.74 -20.09
N GLU A 50 -19.51 -6.43 -19.76
CA GLU A 50 -20.77 -6.46 -20.54
C GLU A 50 -21.45 -5.09 -20.66
N ALA A 51 -21.19 -4.19 -19.68
CA ALA A 51 -21.67 -2.80 -19.74
C ALA A 51 -21.12 -2.03 -20.96
N PHE A 52 -20.01 -2.46 -21.55
CA PHE A 52 -19.42 -1.85 -22.75
C PHE A 52 -19.92 -2.48 -24.06
N ALA A 53 -20.81 -3.49 -24.00
CA ALA A 53 -21.34 -4.14 -25.19
C ALA A 53 -22.26 -3.18 -25.95
N ALA A 54 -21.94 -2.94 -27.21
CA ALA A 54 -22.80 -2.17 -28.09
C ALA A 54 -24.04 -3.00 -28.46
N GLN A 55 -25.21 -2.56 -28.00
CA GLN A 55 -26.49 -3.21 -28.29
C GLN A 55 -27.43 -2.26 -29.00
N ASN A 56 -28.23 -2.80 -29.92
CA ASN A 56 -29.25 -2.02 -30.61
C ASN A 56 -30.60 -2.15 -29.87
N PHE A 57 -31.03 -1.06 -29.28
CA PHE A 57 -32.30 -0.99 -28.53
C PHE A 57 -33.50 -0.46 -29.36
N LEU A 58 -33.32 -0.32 -30.69
CA LEU A 58 -34.42 0.10 -31.57
C LEU A 58 -35.53 -0.97 -31.53
N ARG A 59 -36.74 -0.51 -31.21
CA ARG A 59 -37.94 -1.35 -31.13
C ARG A 59 -38.99 -0.90 -32.12
N ALA A 60 -39.51 -1.84 -32.87
CA ALA A 60 -40.71 -1.58 -33.68
C ALA A 60 -41.99 -1.60 -32.80
N PRO A 61 -43.01 -0.77 -33.08
CA PRO A 61 -44.27 -0.85 -32.38
C PRO A 61 -44.86 -2.27 -32.40
N GLY A 62 -45.32 -2.77 -31.25
CA GLY A 62 -45.91 -4.12 -31.12
C GLY A 62 -44.93 -5.25 -30.91
N THR A 63 -43.59 -5.02 -30.91
CA THR A 63 -42.60 -6.06 -30.64
C THR A 63 -42.20 -6.12 -29.13
N ASN A 64 -41.66 -7.27 -28.71
CA ASN A 64 -41.21 -7.43 -27.33
C ASN A 64 -40.03 -6.50 -27.01
N ILE A 65 -39.95 -6.06 -25.76
CA ILE A 65 -38.81 -5.29 -25.23
C ILE A 65 -37.64 -6.23 -25.05
N GLN A 66 -36.47 -5.79 -25.52
CA GLN A 66 -35.21 -6.52 -25.29
C GLN A 66 -34.85 -6.47 -23.81
N LYS A 67 -34.53 -7.63 -23.22
CA LYS A 67 -34.14 -7.73 -21.83
C LYS A 67 -32.61 -7.85 -21.76
N ILE A 68 -31.99 -7.07 -20.90
CA ILE A 68 -30.57 -7.18 -20.58
C ILE A 68 -30.43 -8.10 -19.37
N GLN A 69 -29.56 -9.09 -19.48
CA GLN A 69 -29.15 -9.91 -18.36
C GLN A 69 -27.65 -9.68 -18.17
N ASN A 70 -27.26 -9.16 -17.00
CA ASN A 70 -25.85 -9.03 -16.64
C ASN A 70 -25.44 -10.26 -15.84
N GLU A 71 -24.32 -10.83 -16.17
CA GLU A 71 -23.71 -11.90 -15.39
C GLU A 71 -22.91 -11.28 -14.24
N PHE A 72 -23.00 -11.91 -13.08
CA PHE A 72 -22.26 -11.47 -11.89
C PHE A 72 -21.26 -12.55 -11.51
N GLY A 73 -19.99 -12.19 -11.52
CA GLY A 73 -18.95 -12.99 -10.88
C GLY A 73 -18.98 -12.81 -9.36
N THR A 74 -18.50 -13.79 -8.62
CA THR A 74 -18.29 -13.67 -7.18
C THR A 74 -16.85 -13.99 -6.83
N ARG A 75 -16.24 -13.17 -5.98
CA ARG A 75 -14.91 -13.42 -5.42
C ARG A 75 -15.02 -13.57 -3.91
N SER A 76 -14.42 -14.61 -3.37
CA SER A 76 -14.37 -14.82 -1.93
C SER A 76 -13.20 -14.08 -1.30
N PHE A 77 -13.41 -13.49 -0.14
CA PHE A 77 -12.35 -12.93 0.70
C PHE A 77 -12.34 -13.65 2.06
N SER A 78 -11.17 -13.63 2.70
CA SER A 78 -10.99 -14.19 4.04
C SER A 78 -10.02 -13.30 4.82
N LEU A 79 -10.46 -12.84 6.00
CA LEU A 79 -9.63 -12.04 6.88
C LEU A 79 -8.60 -12.90 7.60
N ARG A 80 -7.41 -12.35 7.78
CA ARG A 80 -6.34 -12.97 8.55
C ARG A 80 -6.17 -12.22 9.86
N GLN A 81 -6.02 -12.95 10.95
CA GLN A 81 -5.74 -12.38 12.25
C GLN A 81 -4.24 -12.22 12.43
N GLU A 82 -3.81 -11.00 12.74
CA GLU A 82 -2.46 -10.67 13.15
C GLU A 82 -2.50 -10.22 14.60
N ALA A 83 -1.61 -10.72 15.43
CA ALA A 83 -1.51 -10.36 16.82
C ALA A 83 -0.06 -10.18 17.24
N ILE A 84 0.18 -9.22 18.12
CA ILE A 84 1.47 -8.99 18.75
C ILE A 84 1.26 -8.67 20.22
N SER A 85 2.11 -9.23 21.06
CA SER A 85 2.18 -8.91 22.49
C SER A 85 3.49 -8.18 22.79
N TRP A 86 3.44 -7.24 23.72
CA TRP A 86 4.61 -6.59 24.27
C TRP A 86 4.68 -6.85 25.78
N GLU A 87 5.91 -6.91 26.30
CA GLU A 87 6.17 -7.19 27.70
C GLU A 87 7.31 -6.29 28.19
N ILE A 88 7.12 -5.66 29.36
CA ILE A 88 8.14 -4.83 30.01
C ILE A 88 8.18 -5.15 31.51
N ALA A 89 9.37 -5.37 32.06
CA ALA A 89 9.58 -5.55 33.48
C ALA A 89 9.27 -4.26 34.26
N GLU A 90 8.64 -4.41 35.41
CA GLU A 90 8.24 -3.29 36.28
C GLU A 90 9.46 -2.46 36.73
N GLU A 91 10.56 -3.14 37.03
CA GLU A 91 11.79 -2.48 37.50
C GLU A 91 12.34 -1.55 36.40
N ILE A 92 12.41 -2.02 35.14
CA ILE A 92 12.90 -1.23 34.00
C ILE A 92 11.93 -0.05 33.73
N ALA A 93 10.64 -0.28 33.82
CA ALA A 93 9.64 0.78 33.63
C ALA A 93 9.74 1.86 34.72
N ALA A 94 9.98 1.46 35.98
CA ALA A 94 10.16 2.36 37.09
C ALA A 94 11.46 3.17 36.98
N GLU A 95 12.57 2.54 36.62
CA GLU A 95 13.86 3.22 36.38
C GLU A 95 13.76 4.26 35.28
N ALA A 96 13.16 3.93 34.17
CA ALA A 96 13.01 4.85 33.04
C ALA A 96 12.10 6.03 33.37
N LYS A 97 11.05 5.82 34.18
CA LYS A 97 10.14 6.87 34.61
C LYS A 97 10.76 7.79 35.64
N ASN A 98 11.58 7.25 36.55
CA ASN A 98 12.26 8.00 37.62
C ASN A 98 13.62 8.58 37.17
N GLY A 99 14.10 8.17 36.01
CA GLY A 99 15.32 8.68 35.38
C GLY A 99 15.18 10.12 34.89
N ALA A 100 16.30 10.75 34.56
CA ALA A 100 16.34 12.15 34.11
C ALA A 100 15.48 12.39 32.82
N ALA A 101 15.25 11.40 32.01
CA ALA A 101 14.49 11.51 30.74
C ALA A 101 12.97 11.27 30.90
N GLN A 102 12.52 10.76 32.03
CA GLN A 102 11.10 10.48 32.35
C GLN A 102 10.35 9.76 31.23
N ILE A 103 10.97 8.75 30.61
CA ILE A 103 10.42 8.02 29.48
C ILE A 103 9.39 6.99 29.94
N ASP A 104 8.18 7.03 29.40
CA ASP A 104 7.19 5.97 29.58
C ASP A 104 7.45 4.82 28.59
N LEU A 105 8.24 3.83 29.03
CA LEU A 105 8.58 2.66 28.22
C LEU A 105 7.37 1.81 27.83
N ARG A 106 6.28 1.83 28.60
CA ARG A 106 5.06 1.07 28.31
C ARG A 106 4.35 1.65 27.10
N GLN A 107 4.23 2.99 27.06
CA GLN A 107 3.70 3.67 25.86
C GLN A 107 4.60 3.47 24.65
N TYR A 108 5.92 3.50 24.85
CA TYR A 108 6.88 3.22 23.77
C TYR A 108 6.70 1.80 23.22
N ALA A 109 6.61 0.79 24.09
CA ALA A 109 6.42 -0.61 23.66
C ALA A 109 5.11 -0.83 22.93
N ALA A 110 4.02 -0.21 23.38
CA ALA A 110 2.74 -0.28 22.68
C ALA A 110 2.82 0.34 21.27
N LYS A 111 3.47 1.50 21.14
CA LYS A 111 3.71 2.14 19.84
C LYS A 111 4.63 1.32 18.93
N ASP A 112 5.69 0.72 19.48
CA ASP A 112 6.60 -0.14 18.72
C ASP A 112 5.87 -1.41 18.22
N ALA A 113 5.06 -2.03 19.06
CA ALA A 113 4.21 -3.16 18.67
C ALA A 113 3.25 -2.80 17.53
N ALA A 114 2.58 -1.65 17.61
CA ALA A 114 1.72 -1.17 16.52
C ALA A 114 2.51 -0.92 15.22
N ASN A 115 3.70 -0.31 15.34
CA ASN A 115 4.57 -0.07 14.18
C ASN A 115 5.04 -1.37 13.52
N ARG A 116 5.31 -2.42 14.30
CA ARG A 116 5.69 -3.75 13.78
C ARG A 116 4.53 -4.41 13.03
N LEU A 117 3.29 -4.29 13.52
CA LEU A 117 2.10 -4.75 12.79
C LEU A 117 1.92 -3.99 11.48
N MET A 118 2.13 -2.66 11.47
CA MET A 118 2.08 -1.87 10.24
C MET A 118 3.21 -2.23 9.29
N GLN A 119 4.38 -2.60 9.81
CA GLN A 119 5.51 -3.08 9.00
C GLN A 119 5.19 -4.42 8.31
N SER A 120 4.65 -5.38 9.06
CA SER A 120 4.19 -6.67 8.51
C SER A 120 3.16 -6.47 7.42
N TRP A 121 2.21 -5.57 7.66
CA TRP A 121 1.18 -5.22 6.69
C TRP A 121 1.74 -4.64 5.40
N GLU A 122 2.65 -3.68 5.52
CA GLU A 122 3.30 -3.08 4.34
C GLU A 122 4.01 -4.13 3.49
N ILE A 123 4.71 -5.08 4.13
CA ILE A 123 5.39 -6.18 3.44
C ILE A 123 4.37 -7.09 2.72
N THR A 124 3.25 -7.39 3.38
CA THR A 124 2.19 -8.23 2.80
C THR A 124 1.56 -7.56 1.57
N VAL A 125 1.21 -6.28 1.68
CA VAL A 125 0.65 -5.51 0.55
C VAL A 125 1.68 -5.37 -0.57
N ALA A 126 2.94 -5.07 -0.23
CA ALA A 126 4.00 -4.97 -1.21
C ALA A 126 4.17 -6.26 -2.01
N SER A 127 4.17 -7.42 -1.34
CA SER A 127 4.30 -8.70 -2.04
C SER A 127 3.15 -8.96 -3.02
N ALA A 128 1.93 -8.55 -2.68
CA ALA A 128 0.77 -8.69 -3.56
C ALA A 128 0.81 -7.70 -4.74
N VAL A 129 1.22 -6.45 -4.49
CA VAL A 129 1.21 -5.38 -5.49
C VAL A 129 2.40 -5.49 -6.45
N THR A 130 3.54 -5.99 -6.02
CA THR A 130 4.73 -6.14 -6.87
C THR A 130 4.76 -7.46 -7.65
N ASP A 131 3.81 -8.34 -7.42
CA ASP A 131 3.67 -9.58 -8.20
C ASP A 131 3.11 -9.27 -9.59
N SER A 132 3.98 -9.25 -10.61
CA SER A 132 3.59 -9.00 -11.99
C SER A 132 2.60 -10.05 -12.56
N SER A 133 2.58 -11.26 -11.99
CA SER A 133 1.67 -12.32 -12.42
C SER A 133 0.20 -12.04 -12.08
N ALA A 134 -0.04 -11.16 -11.08
CA ALA A 134 -1.37 -10.75 -10.68
C ALA A 134 -2.03 -9.76 -11.66
N TYR A 135 -1.26 -9.15 -12.55
CA TYR A 135 -1.76 -8.15 -13.51
C TYR A 135 -2.11 -8.75 -14.86
N GLU A 136 -3.02 -8.09 -15.58
CA GLU A 136 -3.23 -8.38 -17.00
C GLU A 136 -1.94 -8.18 -17.79
N THR A 137 -1.68 -9.04 -18.76
CA THR A 137 -0.42 -9.03 -19.52
C THR A 137 -0.17 -7.68 -20.21
N SER A 138 -1.23 -7.03 -20.69
CA SER A 138 -1.16 -5.70 -21.30
C SER A 138 -0.79 -4.58 -20.33
N CYS A 139 -0.93 -4.82 -19.03
CA CYS A 139 -0.65 -3.87 -17.95
C CYS A 139 0.71 -4.12 -17.26
N VAL A 140 1.51 -5.05 -17.77
CA VAL A 140 2.86 -5.35 -17.24
C VAL A 140 3.91 -4.80 -18.20
N PHE A 141 4.74 -3.89 -17.67
CA PHE A 141 5.82 -3.23 -18.39
C PHE A 141 7.16 -3.61 -17.76
N ASP A 142 7.85 -4.59 -18.32
CA ASP A 142 9.22 -4.93 -17.92
C ASP A 142 10.22 -4.07 -18.70
N LEU A 143 10.76 -3.05 -18.06
CA LEU A 143 11.65 -2.08 -18.70
C LEU A 143 13.06 -2.63 -18.98
N ALA A 144 13.42 -3.79 -18.45
CA ALA A 144 14.68 -4.44 -18.80
C ALA A 144 14.64 -5.07 -20.19
N THR A 145 13.50 -5.67 -20.54
CA THR A 145 13.32 -6.35 -21.83
C THR A 145 12.78 -5.43 -22.90
N ARG A 146 11.97 -4.45 -22.51
CA ARG A 146 11.39 -3.47 -23.41
C ARG A 146 12.46 -2.58 -24.01
N ALA A 147 12.43 -2.42 -25.34
CA ALA A 147 13.40 -1.63 -26.11
C ALA A 147 14.87 -1.90 -25.71
N SER A 148 15.19 -3.14 -25.27
CA SER A 148 16.52 -3.52 -24.76
C SER A 148 17.01 -2.62 -23.60
N GLY A 149 16.07 -2.17 -22.74
CA GLY A 149 16.36 -1.32 -21.59
C GLY A 149 16.46 0.18 -21.89
N ALA A 150 16.16 0.61 -23.12
CA ALA A 150 16.17 2.05 -23.46
C ALA A 150 15.03 2.84 -22.82
N ASP A 151 13.97 2.15 -22.34
CA ASP A 151 12.84 2.75 -21.65
C ASP A 151 13.03 2.86 -20.14
N LYS A 152 14.16 2.42 -19.58
CA LYS A 152 14.46 2.59 -18.17
C LYS A 152 14.51 4.05 -17.76
N PHE A 153 14.11 4.36 -16.55
CA PHE A 153 14.03 5.74 -16.06
C PHE A 153 15.39 6.45 -15.98
N ASN A 154 16.47 5.68 -15.86
CA ASN A 154 17.84 6.21 -15.87
C ASN A 154 18.45 6.30 -17.28
N ALA A 155 17.80 5.76 -18.31
CA ALA A 155 18.31 5.83 -19.67
C ALA A 155 18.19 7.24 -20.24
N ALA A 156 19.24 7.70 -20.93
CA ALA A 156 19.29 9.07 -21.47
C ALA A 156 18.28 9.29 -22.61
N THR A 157 17.89 8.22 -23.29
CA THR A 157 16.95 8.22 -24.43
C THR A 157 15.51 7.93 -24.03
N SER A 158 15.28 7.57 -22.77
CA SER A 158 13.96 7.17 -22.29
C SER A 158 12.95 8.32 -22.36
N ASP A 159 11.84 8.07 -23.03
CA ASP A 159 10.67 8.94 -23.08
C ASP A 159 9.64 8.48 -22.08
N ILE A 160 9.85 8.92 -20.82
CA ILE A 160 9.06 8.45 -19.69
C ILE A 160 7.59 8.88 -19.79
N GLU A 161 7.33 10.03 -20.42
CA GLU A 161 5.98 10.56 -20.60
C GLU A 161 5.18 9.62 -21.52
N VAL A 162 5.76 9.23 -22.65
CA VAL A 162 5.15 8.28 -23.57
C VAL A 162 4.89 6.92 -22.87
N LEU A 163 5.87 6.44 -22.09
CA LEU A 163 5.73 5.19 -21.36
C LEU A 163 4.57 5.24 -20.33
N ILE A 164 4.46 6.34 -19.60
CA ILE A 164 3.37 6.55 -18.64
C ILE A 164 2.02 6.64 -19.36
N ASP A 165 1.96 7.32 -20.50
CA ASP A 165 0.73 7.42 -21.29
C ASP A 165 0.32 6.06 -21.88
N GLU A 166 1.26 5.25 -22.36
CA GLU A 166 0.98 3.87 -22.78
C GLU A 166 0.44 3.03 -21.62
N ALA A 167 1.02 3.17 -20.43
CA ALA A 167 0.53 2.46 -19.24
C ALA A 167 -0.90 2.92 -18.84
N LYS A 168 -1.19 4.23 -18.97
CA LYS A 168 -2.55 4.76 -18.74
C LYS A 168 -3.54 4.21 -19.75
N GLU A 169 -3.18 4.15 -21.02
CA GLU A 169 -4.04 3.60 -22.08
C GLU A 169 -4.28 2.10 -21.88
N ALA A 170 -3.27 1.35 -21.44
CA ALA A 170 -3.42 -0.06 -21.09
C ALA A 170 -4.46 -0.27 -19.99
N VAL A 171 -4.41 0.54 -18.92
CA VAL A 171 -5.40 0.50 -17.83
C VAL A 171 -6.77 0.90 -18.35
N ARG A 172 -6.88 2.01 -19.11
CA ARG A 172 -8.15 2.48 -19.69
C ARG A 172 -8.80 1.42 -20.55
N ALA A 173 -8.03 0.70 -21.36
CA ALA A 173 -8.54 -0.39 -22.19
C ALA A 173 -9.13 -1.56 -21.38
N GLN A 174 -8.71 -1.73 -20.11
CA GLN A 174 -9.24 -2.78 -19.24
C GLN A 174 -10.49 -2.35 -18.45
N ILE A 175 -10.51 -1.12 -17.95
CA ILE A 175 -11.53 -0.66 -16.99
C ILE A 175 -12.39 0.51 -17.50
N GLY A 176 -12.07 1.09 -18.66
CA GLY A 176 -12.77 2.24 -19.24
C GLY A 176 -12.41 3.60 -18.64
N THR A 177 -11.55 3.64 -17.62
CA THR A 177 -11.14 4.86 -16.91
C THR A 177 -9.63 4.94 -16.80
N TYR A 178 -9.08 6.18 -16.81
CA TYR A 178 -7.65 6.38 -16.61
C TYR A 178 -7.24 6.18 -15.15
N PRO A 179 -6.04 5.65 -14.88
CA PRO A 179 -5.47 5.61 -13.54
C PRO A 179 -5.26 7.02 -13.00
N ASN A 180 -5.47 7.21 -11.73
CA ASN A 180 -5.37 8.51 -11.07
C ASN A 180 -4.26 8.59 -10.02
N LYS A 181 -3.70 7.47 -9.61
CA LYS A 181 -2.67 7.40 -8.57
C LYS A 181 -1.46 6.59 -9.02
N MET A 182 -0.31 6.92 -8.43
CA MET A 182 0.93 6.19 -8.67
C MET A 182 1.72 6.02 -7.38
N VAL A 183 2.26 4.83 -7.18
CA VAL A 183 3.28 4.56 -6.16
C VAL A 183 4.57 4.18 -6.86
N ILE A 184 5.67 4.78 -6.42
CA ILE A 184 6.99 4.57 -7.01
C ILE A 184 8.02 4.23 -5.94
N SER A 185 8.94 3.32 -6.25
CA SER A 185 10.07 3.01 -5.38
C SER A 185 11.06 4.19 -5.30
N PRO A 186 11.82 4.31 -4.19
CA PRO A 186 12.79 5.41 -4.03
C PRO A 186 13.85 5.43 -5.13
N ASP A 187 14.28 4.26 -5.58
CA ASP A 187 15.30 4.11 -6.63
C ASP A 187 14.79 4.64 -7.96
N ALA A 188 13.58 4.22 -8.35
CA ALA A 188 12.92 4.69 -9.57
C ALA A 188 12.61 6.19 -9.51
N PHE A 189 12.16 6.70 -8.35
CA PHE A 189 11.94 8.14 -8.16
C PHE A 189 13.21 8.96 -8.31
N ASN A 190 14.33 8.49 -7.75
CA ASN A 190 15.62 9.17 -7.91
C ASN A 190 16.13 9.13 -9.36
N ALA A 191 15.82 8.05 -10.10
CA ALA A 191 16.12 7.97 -11.53
C ALA A 191 15.28 8.98 -12.33
N LEU A 192 13.97 9.08 -12.07
CA LEU A 192 13.09 10.09 -12.68
C LEU A 192 13.60 11.52 -12.45
N LYS A 193 14.02 11.86 -11.23
CA LYS A 193 14.56 13.18 -10.90
C LYS A 193 15.81 13.56 -11.72
N ARG A 194 16.57 12.56 -12.16
CA ARG A 194 17.79 12.73 -12.94
C ARG A 194 17.55 12.66 -14.44
N ASN A 195 16.40 12.16 -14.87
CA ASN A 195 16.09 12.01 -16.27
C ASN A 195 16.10 13.37 -16.97
N LYS A 196 16.79 13.42 -18.13
CA LYS A 196 16.98 14.66 -18.88
C LYS A 196 15.66 15.24 -19.36
N ARG A 197 14.77 14.42 -19.89
CA ARG A 197 13.46 14.85 -20.41
C ARG A 197 12.60 15.49 -19.34
N ILE A 198 12.48 14.86 -18.17
CA ILE A 198 11.77 15.44 -17.03
C ILE A 198 12.35 16.80 -16.63
N ARG A 199 13.68 16.91 -16.64
CA ARG A 199 14.36 18.17 -16.30
C ARG A 199 14.20 19.25 -17.37
N ASP A 200 14.12 18.88 -18.63
CA ASP A 200 13.92 19.80 -19.73
C ASP A 200 12.50 20.39 -19.75
N PHE A 201 11.49 19.60 -19.31
CA PHE A 201 10.12 20.08 -19.09
C PHE A 201 10.03 21.10 -17.97
N MET A 202 10.90 21.00 -16.98
CA MET A 202 10.86 21.88 -15.84
C MET A 202 11.63 23.17 -16.11
N GLN A 203 10.99 24.30 -15.85
CA GLN A 203 11.68 25.57 -15.86
C GLN A 203 12.87 25.55 -14.89
N ARG A 204 13.98 26.19 -15.28
CA ARG A 204 15.17 26.27 -14.42
C ARG A 204 14.80 26.80 -13.03
N GLY A 205 15.13 26.03 -12.00
CA GLY A 205 14.89 26.39 -10.60
C GLY A 205 13.72 25.69 -9.93
N VAL A 206 12.90 24.92 -10.65
CA VAL A 206 11.83 24.10 -10.04
C VAL A 206 12.40 22.78 -9.55
N LEU A 207 12.10 22.43 -8.29
CA LEU A 207 12.49 21.14 -7.71
C LEU A 207 11.53 20.04 -8.15
N VAL A 208 12.07 18.92 -8.62
CA VAL A 208 11.29 17.71 -8.92
C VAL A 208 10.86 17.07 -7.61
N ASN A 209 9.59 17.21 -7.28
CA ASN A 209 8.94 16.54 -6.15
C ASN A 209 7.75 15.69 -6.62
N GLU A 210 7.11 15.01 -5.69
CA GLU A 210 5.97 14.13 -5.97
C GLU A 210 4.80 14.88 -6.64
N ALA A 211 4.48 16.08 -6.14
CA ALA A 211 3.39 16.90 -6.70
C ALA A 211 3.70 17.40 -8.12
N THR A 212 4.94 17.77 -8.39
CA THR A 212 5.36 18.21 -9.72
C THR A 212 5.30 17.09 -10.75
N LEU A 213 5.72 15.87 -10.36
CA LEU A 213 5.58 14.69 -11.22
C LEU A 213 4.12 14.30 -11.44
N ALA A 214 3.27 14.44 -10.42
CA ALA A 214 1.84 14.19 -10.55
C ALA A 214 1.22 15.12 -11.61
N ASN A 215 1.57 16.39 -11.59
CA ASN A 215 1.11 17.37 -12.58
C ASN A 215 1.62 17.05 -14.00
N ILE A 216 2.90 16.67 -14.16
CA ILE A 216 3.48 16.31 -15.45
C ILE A 216 2.75 15.08 -16.03
N PHE A 217 2.53 14.08 -15.21
CA PHE A 217 1.88 12.84 -15.66
C PHE A 217 0.34 12.92 -15.65
N GLY A 218 -0.25 14.05 -15.24
CA GLY A 218 -1.71 14.20 -15.16
C GLY A 218 -2.36 13.18 -14.22
N LEU A 219 -1.75 12.99 -13.04
CA LEU A 219 -2.24 12.13 -11.98
C LEU A 219 -2.69 12.98 -10.79
N ASP A 220 -3.63 12.46 -9.99
CA ASP A 220 -4.09 13.17 -8.78
C ASP A 220 -3.00 13.16 -7.70
N GLU A 221 -2.33 12.04 -7.51
CA GLU A 221 -1.33 11.89 -6.45
C GLU A 221 -0.27 10.84 -6.79
N ILE A 222 0.99 11.18 -6.48
CA ILE A 222 2.12 10.26 -6.53
C ILE A 222 2.71 10.14 -5.13
N ARG A 223 2.97 8.90 -4.69
CA ARG A 223 3.67 8.62 -3.42
C ARG A 223 4.93 7.81 -3.65
N VAL A 224 5.99 8.19 -2.95
CA VAL A 224 7.23 7.42 -2.93
C VAL A 224 7.23 6.48 -1.74
N ALA A 225 7.38 5.19 -2.00
CA ALA A 225 7.37 4.14 -0.99
C ALA A 225 8.73 4.04 -0.27
N ARG A 226 8.96 4.90 0.73
CA ARG A 226 10.26 5.05 1.42
C ARG A 226 10.45 4.11 2.60
N ARG A 227 9.49 3.24 2.92
CA ARG A 227 9.57 2.36 4.08
C ARG A 227 10.62 1.26 3.86
N LEU A 228 11.41 1.02 4.91
CA LEU A 228 12.50 0.03 4.90
C LEU A 228 12.11 -1.21 5.69
N LYS A 229 12.69 -2.35 5.32
CA LYS A 229 12.67 -3.60 6.09
C LYS A 229 14.09 -4.02 6.45
N LEU A 230 14.23 -4.72 7.56
CA LEU A 230 15.50 -5.33 7.94
C LEU A 230 15.64 -6.67 7.21
N ASN A 231 16.73 -6.83 6.48
CA ASN A 231 17.13 -8.13 5.97
C ASN A 231 17.80 -8.92 7.11
N GLN A 232 17.16 -9.99 7.54
CA GLN A 232 17.64 -10.79 8.68
C GLN A 232 18.93 -11.54 8.40
N SER A 233 19.23 -11.81 7.11
CA SER A 233 20.46 -12.53 6.73
C SER A 233 21.69 -11.63 6.71
N THR A 234 21.53 -10.38 6.27
CA THR A 234 22.66 -9.44 6.11
C THR A 234 22.72 -8.39 7.22
N GLY A 235 21.66 -8.22 8.01
CA GLY A 235 21.51 -7.15 9.00
C GLY A 235 21.37 -5.75 8.38
N SER A 236 21.23 -5.63 7.06
CA SER A 236 21.09 -4.36 6.35
C SER A 236 19.64 -3.93 6.21
N LEU A 237 19.41 -2.62 6.11
CA LEU A 237 18.10 -2.08 5.79
C LEU A 237 17.91 -2.04 4.27
N GLU A 238 16.78 -2.57 3.80
CA GLU A 238 16.41 -2.66 2.40
C GLU A 238 15.07 -1.98 2.15
N ASN A 239 14.87 -1.45 0.95
CA ASN A 239 13.57 -0.95 0.53
C ASN A 239 12.55 -2.10 0.45
N ILE A 240 11.33 -1.87 0.94
CA ILE A 240 10.23 -2.84 0.77
C ILE A 240 9.84 -2.90 -0.70
N TYR A 241 9.73 -1.73 -1.34
CA TYR A 241 9.51 -1.59 -2.78
C TYR A 241 10.83 -1.22 -3.44
N SER A 242 11.30 -2.02 -4.36
CA SER A 242 12.57 -1.80 -5.06
C SER A 242 12.35 -1.89 -6.56
N ASN A 243 12.86 -0.90 -7.27
CA ASN A 243 12.94 -0.88 -8.74
C ASN A 243 11.57 -1.08 -9.45
N VAL A 244 10.50 -0.55 -8.86
CA VAL A 244 9.13 -0.72 -9.33
C VAL A 244 8.35 0.59 -9.27
N ALA A 245 7.43 0.76 -10.22
CA ALA A 245 6.42 1.80 -10.21
C ALA A 245 5.06 1.19 -10.57
N VAL A 246 4.01 1.57 -9.85
CA VAL A 246 2.66 1.06 -10.05
C VAL A 246 1.71 2.22 -10.24
N LEU A 247 1.06 2.27 -11.42
CA LEU A 247 -0.05 3.16 -11.70
C LEU A 247 -1.35 2.41 -11.42
N PHE A 248 -2.33 3.07 -10.81
CA PHE A 248 -3.60 2.42 -10.52
C PHE A 248 -4.74 3.42 -10.41
N TYR A 249 -5.93 2.91 -10.59
CA TYR A 249 -7.16 3.66 -10.37
C TYR A 249 -7.72 3.35 -8.99
N GLN A 250 -8.02 4.41 -8.24
CA GLN A 250 -8.70 4.33 -6.95
C GLN A 250 -9.79 5.39 -6.92
N PRO A 251 -11.08 5.01 -6.75
CA PRO A 251 -12.16 5.98 -6.69
C PRO A 251 -11.98 6.94 -5.50
N SER A 252 -12.29 8.22 -5.73
CA SER A 252 -12.28 9.22 -4.67
C SER A 252 -13.52 9.02 -3.77
N GLY A 253 -13.35 9.11 -2.44
CA GLY A 253 -14.46 8.96 -1.48
C GLY A 253 -14.58 7.59 -0.81
N ALA A 254 -13.70 6.64 -1.10
CA ALA A 254 -13.69 5.32 -0.46
C ALA A 254 -13.14 5.31 0.98
N THR A 255 -13.28 6.41 1.72
CA THR A 255 -12.69 6.56 3.06
C THR A 255 -13.62 6.14 4.21
N ASP A 256 -14.92 6.02 3.98
CA ASP A 256 -15.87 5.65 5.03
C ASP A 256 -16.41 4.24 4.81
N GLY A 257 -15.82 3.37 5.49
CA GLY A 257 -15.93 1.96 5.84
C GLY A 257 -17.20 1.18 5.50
N PHE A 258 -18.18 1.62 4.80
CA PHE A 258 -19.32 0.77 4.55
C PHE A 258 -20.03 0.89 3.21
N ALA A 259 -19.72 1.82 2.37
CA ALA A 259 -20.45 1.89 1.11
C ALA A 259 -19.82 2.74 -0.01
N PRO A 260 -18.60 2.50 -0.45
CA PRO A 260 -18.25 3.02 -1.77
C PRO A 260 -19.01 2.26 -2.87
N ALA A 261 -19.54 1.08 -2.54
CA ALA A 261 -20.24 0.23 -3.51
C ALA A 261 -21.75 0.48 -3.62
N LEU A 262 -22.35 1.14 -2.65
CA LEU A 262 -23.81 1.38 -2.64
C LEU A 262 -24.21 2.80 -2.99
N ASP A 263 -23.26 3.73 -3.00
CA ASP A 263 -23.54 5.10 -3.39
C ASP A 263 -23.40 5.25 -4.91
N ALA A 264 -24.48 5.44 -5.59
CA ALA A 264 -24.72 5.90 -6.98
C ALA A 264 -23.80 5.38 -8.12
N ASN A 265 -22.67 4.76 -7.83
CA ASN A 265 -21.67 4.29 -8.77
C ASN A 265 -21.40 2.78 -8.65
N TYR A 266 -22.45 1.99 -8.76
CA TYR A 266 -22.32 0.54 -8.96
C TYR A 266 -21.36 0.26 -10.12
N GLY A 267 -20.30 -0.50 -9.85
CA GLY A 267 -19.37 -0.90 -10.88
C GLY A 267 -18.15 0.01 -11.08
N ASN A 268 -17.86 0.94 -10.15
CA ASN A 268 -16.58 1.65 -10.21
C ASN A 268 -15.43 0.66 -10.02
N PRO A 269 -14.53 0.58 -11.00
CA PRO A 269 -13.35 -0.24 -10.85
C PRO A 269 -12.49 0.32 -9.71
N ALA A 270 -11.85 -0.56 -8.96
CA ALA A 270 -10.86 -0.20 -7.98
C ALA A 270 -9.67 -1.14 -8.09
N PHE A 271 -8.48 -0.65 -7.78
CA PHE A 271 -7.27 -1.46 -7.82
C PHE A 271 -7.26 -2.52 -6.71
N GLY A 272 -7.61 -2.15 -5.51
CA GLY A 272 -7.64 -3.05 -4.36
C GLY A 272 -8.42 -2.50 -3.19
N TYR A 273 -8.73 -3.37 -2.25
CA TYR A 273 -9.36 -3.03 -0.98
C TYR A 273 -8.65 -3.70 0.18
N THR A 274 -8.59 -2.99 1.30
CA THR A 274 -8.20 -3.54 2.59
C THR A 274 -9.45 -3.86 3.38
N TYR A 275 -9.81 -5.14 3.46
CA TYR A 275 -10.92 -5.58 4.31
C TYR A 275 -10.47 -5.66 5.75
N THR A 276 -11.22 -5.04 6.66
CA THR A 276 -10.98 -5.05 8.10
C THR A 276 -12.24 -5.51 8.83
N LEU A 277 -12.08 -6.28 9.91
CA LEU A 277 -13.23 -6.64 10.73
C LEU A 277 -13.71 -5.46 11.56
N ALA A 278 -15.01 -5.23 11.61
CA ALA A 278 -15.60 -4.18 12.44
C ALA A 278 -15.21 -4.37 13.92
N GLY A 279 -14.81 -3.29 14.58
CA GLY A 279 -14.31 -3.32 15.96
C GLY A 279 -12.82 -3.62 16.10
N TYR A 280 -12.07 -3.84 15.02
CA TYR A 280 -10.61 -3.96 15.03
C TYR A 280 -9.94 -2.69 14.49
N PRO A 281 -8.73 -2.34 14.94
CA PRO A 281 -7.86 -3.09 15.85
C PRO A 281 -8.35 -3.10 17.30
N ILE A 282 -8.10 -4.20 18.00
CA ILE A 282 -8.36 -4.30 19.43
C ILE A 282 -7.02 -4.21 20.15
N ALA A 283 -6.86 -3.19 20.99
CA ALA A 283 -5.79 -3.13 21.96
C ALA A 283 -6.35 -3.61 23.32
N THR A 284 -5.76 -4.66 23.87
CA THR A 284 -6.17 -5.11 25.21
C THR A 284 -5.66 -4.13 26.25
N PRO A 285 -6.41 -3.89 27.35
CA PRO A 285 -5.89 -3.15 28.47
C PRO A 285 -4.59 -3.77 28.99
N GLU A 286 -3.69 -2.93 29.42
CA GLU A 286 -2.44 -3.36 30.06
C GLU A 286 -2.75 -4.28 31.26
N ARG A 287 -2.05 -5.41 31.33
CA ARG A 287 -2.16 -6.38 32.42
C ARG A 287 -0.84 -6.42 33.16
N PHE A 288 -0.92 -6.50 34.47
CA PHE A 288 0.24 -6.70 35.32
C PHE A 288 0.28 -8.13 35.84
N ASN A 289 1.35 -8.84 35.55
CA ASN A 289 1.62 -10.16 36.10
C ASN A 289 2.44 -10.02 37.38
N ILE A 290 1.80 -10.34 38.52
CA ILE A 290 2.40 -10.18 39.85
C ILE A 290 3.59 -11.15 40.07
N GLU A 291 3.51 -12.37 39.55
CA GLU A 291 4.54 -13.38 39.74
C GLU A 291 5.83 -13.03 38.99
N ARG A 292 5.68 -12.54 37.78
CA ARG A 292 6.82 -12.17 36.91
C ARG A 292 7.19 -10.70 36.99
N ARG A 293 6.39 -9.89 37.67
CA ARG A 293 6.52 -8.42 37.77
C ARG A 293 6.69 -7.74 36.42
N VAL A 294 5.82 -8.10 35.48
CA VAL A 294 5.86 -7.57 34.11
C VAL A 294 4.51 -6.99 33.72
N PHE A 295 4.58 -5.89 32.98
CA PHE A 295 3.44 -5.33 32.25
C PHE A 295 3.36 -5.94 30.86
N THR A 296 2.18 -6.37 30.47
CA THR A 296 1.92 -6.94 29.13
C THR A 296 0.70 -6.28 28.49
N GLY A 297 0.73 -6.15 27.17
CA GLY A 297 -0.42 -5.70 26.41
C GLY A 297 -0.41 -6.37 25.02
N ASP A 298 -1.60 -6.63 24.48
CA ASP A 298 -1.76 -7.29 23.20
C ASP A 298 -2.45 -6.33 22.22
N ILE A 299 -2.04 -6.40 20.96
CA ILE A 299 -2.71 -5.73 19.85
C ILE A 299 -3.11 -6.80 18.84
N LEU A 300 -4.40 -6.84 18.51
CA LEU A 300 -4.98 -7.76 17.54
C LEU A 300 -5.56 -6.96 16.37
N VAL A 301 -5.29 -7.41 15.16
CA VAL A 301 -5.85 -6.84 13.93
C VAL A 301 -6.38 -7.98 13.07
N GLU A 302 -7.58 -7.84 12.54
CA GLU A 302 -8.12 -8.75 11.54
C GLU A 302 -8.31 -8.01 10.23
N ARG A 303 -7.49 -8.33 9.23
CA ARG A 303 -7.50 -7.66 7.93
C ARG A 303 -7.01 -8.57 6.82
N SER A 304 -7.38 -8.23 5.59
CA SER A 304 -6.85 -8.83 4.37
C SER A 304 -6.75 -7.76 3.29
N PHE A 305 -5.70 -7.76 2.51
CA PHE A 305 -5.60 -6.95 1.31
C PHE A 305 -5.86 -7.83 0.10
N GLU A 306 -6.75 -7.37 -0.76
CA GLU A 306 -7.05 -8.06 -2.00
C GLU A 306 -7.00 -7.09 -3.17
N LEU A 307 -6.28 -7.49 -4.21
CA LEU A 307 -6.32 -6.83 -5.50
C LEU A 307 -7.65 -7.18 -6.18
N VAL A 308 -8.35 -6.18 -6.69
CA VAL A 308 -9.62 -6.39 -7.39
C VAL A 308 -9.32 -6.81 -8.83
N GLY A 309 -9.45 -8.11 -9.10
CA GLY A 309 -9.30 -8.63 -10.46
C GLY A 309 -10.59 -8.41 -11.25
N MET A 310 -10.52 -7.58 -12.27
CA MET A 310 -11.60 -7.32 -13.22
C MET A 310 -11.32 -7.89 -14.61
N GLY A 311 -10.16 -8.51 -14.82
CA GLY A 311 -9.77 -9.14 -16.09
C GLY A 311 -10.40 -10.52 -16.29
N GLU A 312 -10.31 -11.05 -17.50
CA GLU A 312 -10.92 -12.32 -17.91
C GLU A 312 -10.51 -13.52 -17.05
N ASN A 313 -9.29 -13.49 -16.48
CA ASN A 313 -8.75 -14.58 -15.66
C ASN A 313 -8.66 -14.19 -14.15
N GLY A 314 -9.45 -13.23 -13.70
CA GLY A 314 -9.36 -12.71 -12.34
C GLY A 314 -8.11 -11.86 -12.06
N LYS A 315 -7.40 -11.47 -13.12
CA LYS A 315 -6.23 -10.61 -13.06
C LYS A 315 -6.62 -9.14 -12.89
N VAL A 316 -5.69 -8.36 -12.35
CA VAL A 316 -5.89 -6.93 -12.11
C VAL A 316 -5.76 -6.14 -13.41
N GLY A 317 -6.84 -5.47 -13.81
CA GLY A 317 -6.85 -4.54 -14.93
C GLY A 317 -6.89 -3.07 -14.51
N ALA A 318 -7.22 -2.79 -13.24
CA ALA A 318 -7.31 -1.42 -12.72
C ALA A 318 -5.95 -0.81 -12.33
N GLY A 319 -4.86 -1.47 -12.68
CA GLY A 319 -3.50 -0.97 -12.47
C GLY A 319 -2.51 -1.52 -13.47
N ALA A 320 -1.43 -0.79 -13.67
CA ALA A 320 -0.28 -1.17 -14.48
C ALA A 320 0.98 -1.16 -13.63
N ILE A 321 1.79 -2.20 -13.78
CA ILE A 321 3.07 -2.32 -13.08
C ILE A 321 4.22 -2.16 -14.06
N MET A 322 5.19 -1.33 -13.67
CA MET A 322 6.49 -1.18 -14.33
C MET A 322 7.55 -1.80 -13.44
N THR A 323 8.26 -2.78 -13.95
CA THR A 323 9.36 -3.46 -13.26
C THR A 323 10.69 -3.10 -13.90
N ASN A 324 11.79 -3.28 -13.16
CA ASN A 324 13.14 -2.98 -13.65
C ASN A 324 13.29 -1.54 -14.15
N CYS A 325 12.72 -0.59 -13.37
CA CYS A 325 12.69 0.83 -13.76
C CYS A 325 14.10 1.49 -13.84
N VAL A 326 15.12 0.91 -13.18
CA VAL A 326 16.47 1.44 -13.10
C VAL A 326 17.50 0.48 -13.68
#